data_b075ce9b864f6f5cea606d0a01c150c0
#
_entry.id   b075ce9b864f6f5cea606d0a01c150c0
#
_cell.length_a   1.000
_cell.length_b   1.000
_cell.length_c   1.000
_cell.angle_alpha   90.00
_cell.angle_beta   90.00
_cell.angle_gamma   90.00
#
_symmetry.space_group_name_H-M   'P 1'
#
loop_
_entity.id
_entity.type
_entity.pdbx_description
1 polymer ?
#
loop_
_entity_poly.entity_id
_entity_poly.type
_entity_poly.pdbx_seq_one_letter_code
_entity_poly.pdbx_strand_id
1 'polypeptide(L)'
;MTIIIGMTYVILLFILLLSPGISIPITTVWALNITGTQGPDILYGTPADDNIRDHGAEDMIFGLEGKDQISGDRGNDAIHGDVGNDTIRGDGGYDSIFGNDGNDTLSGGFDNDTLTGGSGIDNFNCGRGSNDTVTDYNQVENETKLGNCENF
;
A
#
# COMPACT_ATOMS: atom_id res chain seq x y z
N MET A 1 -12.15 14.51 6.40
CA MET A 1 -10.91 13.75 6.64
C MET A 1 -11.20 12.82 7.79
N THR A 2 -11.46 11.57 7.47
CA THR A 2 -11.79 10.53 8.47
C THR A 2 -10.57 9.63 8.58
N ILE A 3 -9.98 9.56 9.77
CA ILE A 3 -8.92 8.61 10.07
C ILE A 3 -9.61 7.36 10.57
N ILE A 4 -9.64 6.31 9.74
CA ILE A 4 -10.20 5.02 10.13
C ILE A 4 -9.05 4.17 10.68
N ILE A 5 -8.90 4.19 11.99
CA ILE A 5 -8.08 3.21 12.71
C ILE A 5 -9.01 2.05 13.05
N GLY A 6 -8.69 0.84 12.57
CA GLY A 6 -9.54 -0.33 12.76
C GLY A 6 -10.00 -0.50 14.21
N MET A 7 -11.28 -0.78 14.40
CA MET A 7 -11.97 -0.83 15.71
C MET A 7 -11.35 -1.79 16.75
N THR A 8 -10.49 -2.70 16.34
CA THR A 8 -9.81 -3.66 17.24
C THR A 8 -8.69 -3.02 18.06
N TYR A 9 -8.05 -1.96 17.57
CA TYR A 9 -6.96 -1.27 18.29
C TYR A 9 -7.48 -0.47 19.50
N VAL A 10 -8.70 0.04 19.45
CA VAL A 10 -9.32 0.81 20.54
C VAL A 10 -9.59 -0.08 21.74
N ILE A 11 -9.92 -1.36 21.54
CA ILE A 11 -10.24 -2.29 22.64
C ILE A 11 -8.97 -2.70 23.40
N LEU A 12 -7.85 -2.90 22.68
CA LEU A 12 -6.58 -3.27 23.32
C LEU A 12 -5.97 -2.12 24.12
N LEU A 13 -6.08 -0.88 23.62
CA LEU A 13 -5.60 0.30 24.33
C LEU A 13 -6.38 0.59 25.62
N PHE A 14 -7.67 0.25 25.65
CA PHE A 14 -8.52 0.45 26.83
C PHE A 14 -8.23 -0.58 27.96
N ILE A 15 -7.78 -1.78 27.61
CA ILE A 15 -7.41 -2.82 28.59
C ILE A 15 -6.05 -2.49 29.24
N LEU A 16 -5.14 -1.82 28.53
CA LEU A 16 -3.82 -1.47 29.04
C LEU A 16 -3.85 -0.38 30.12
N LEU A 17 -4.91 0.44 30.17
CA LEU A 17 -5.03 1.53 31.14
C LEU A 17 -5.60 1.11 32.50
N LEU A 18 -6.06 -0.13 32.65
CA LEU A 18 -6.78 -0.59 33.86
C LEU A 18 -5.97 -1.47 34.83
N SER A 19 -4.72 -1.83 34.52
CA SER A 19 -3.91 -2.68 35.40
C SER A 19 -2.47 -2.19 35.52
N PRO A 20 -2.08 -1.50 36.59
CA PRO A 20 -0.65 -1.20 36.82
C PRO A 20 0.09 -2.48 37.20
N GLY A 21 0.95 -2.96 36.32
CA GLY A 21 1.88 -4.05 36.60
C GLY A 21 1.88 -5.25 35.64
N ILE A 22 1.03 -5.30 34.64
CA ILE A 22 1.09 -6.34 33.60
C ILE A 22 1.75 -5.72 32.36
N SER A 23 3.03 -5.99 32.16
CA SER A 23 3.70 -5.80 30.88
C SER A 23 3.27 -6.95 29.97
N ILE A 24 2.22 -6.77 29.18
CA ILE A 24 1.94 -7.67 28.07
C ILE A 24 2.91 -7.26 26.97
N PRO A 25 3.84 -8.12 26.55
CA PRO A 25 4.58 -7.82 25.35
C PRO A 25 3.56 -7.71 24.20
N ILE A 26 3.38 -6.52 23.65
CA ILE A 26 2.57 -6.30 22.45
C ILE A 26 3.40 -6.87 21.29
N THR A 27 3.36 -8.18 21.12
CA THR A 27 4.11 -8.90 20.08
C THR A 27 3.21 -9.58 19.05
N THR A 28 1.90 -9.38 19.13
CA THR A 28 0.97 -9.88 18.12
C THR A 28 0.16 -8.73 17.58
N VAL A 29 0.71 -8.07 16.56
CA VAL A 29 -0.08 -7.25 15.66
C VAL A 29 -0.78 -8.25 14.73
N TRP A 30 -2.09 -8.13 14.59
CA TRP A 30 -2.87 -9.00 13.72
C TRP A 30 -3.07 -8.34 12.38
N ALA A 31 -2.98 -9.14 11.32
CA ALA A 31 -3.40 -8.72 9.99
C ALA A 31 -4.83 -8.15 10.02
N LEU A 32 -5.03 -7.00 9.38
CA LEU A 32 -6.32 -6.33 9.33
C LEU A 32 -6.88 -6.30 7.91
N ASN A 33 -8.21 -6.28 7.83
CA ASN A 33 -8.91 -5.82 6.64
C ASN A 33 -9.33 -4.37 6.88
N ILE A 34 -8.72 -3.46 6.16
CA ILE A 34 -8.96 -2.02 6.26
C ILE A 34 -9.71 -1.58 5.02
N THR A 35 -10.79 -0.87 5.23
CA THR A 35 -11.64 -0.42 4.13
C THR A 35 -11.90 1.07 4.27
N GLY A 36 -11.61 1.83 3.23
CA GLY A 36 -11.91 3.25 3.13
C GLY A 36 -13.37 3.55 2.82
N THR A 37 -13.63 4.76 2.43
CA THR A 37 -14.96 5.26 2.09
C THR A 37 -15.07 5.61 0.60
N GLN A 38 -16.09 6.35 0.21
CA GLN A 38 -16.24 6.89 -1.16
C GLN A 38 -15.66 8.31 -1.28
N GLY A 39 -15.06 8.85 -0.24
CA GLY A 39 -14.49 10.18 -0.19
C GLY A 39 -13.03 10.12 0.24
N PRO A 40 -12.26 11.21 0.12
CA PRO A 40 -10.82 11.21 0.39
C PRO A 40 -10.48 10.72 1.79
N ASP A 41 -9.65 9.69 1.87
CA ASP A 41 -9.22 9.04 3.10
C ASP A 41 -7.70 9.07 3.29
N ILE A 42 -7.26 8.83 4.50
CA ILE A 42 -5.87 8.48 4.82
C ILE A 42 -5.91 7.17 5.59
N LEU A 43 -5.42 6.10 4.96
CA LEU A 43 -5.44 4.76 5.53
C LEU A 43 -4.04 4.34 5.98
N TYR A 44 -3.97 3.73 7.14
CA TYR A 44 -2.74 3.14 7.67
C TYR A 44 -2.96 1.68 8.00
N GLY A 45 -2.08 0.83 7.51
CA GLY A 45 -1.95 -0.56 7.92
C GLY A 45 -1.42 -0.72 9.34
N THR A 46 -0.91 -1.90 9.62
CA THR A 46 -0.28 -2.29 10.88
C THR A 46 1.11 -2.89 10.58
N PRO A 47 1.93 -3.24 11.59
CA PRO A 47 3.15 -4.03 11.34
C PRO A 47 2.88 -5.53 11.07
N ALA A 48 1.85 -5.88 10.35
CA ALA A 48 1.51 -7.26 9.98
C ALA A 48 0.87 -7.27 8.59
N ASP A 49 0.85 -8.43 7.95
CA ASP A 49 0.32 -8.61 6.61
C ASP A 49 -1.16 -8.17 6.53
N ASP A 50 -1.43 -7.01 5.94
CA ASP A 50 -2.76 -6.40 5.88
C ASP A 50 -3.42 -6.54 4.50
N ASN A 51 -4.73 -6.36 4.48
CA ASN A 51 -5.51 -6.20 3.27
C ASN A 51 -6.24 -4.85 3.33
N ILE A 52 -5.74 -3.90 2.53
CA ILE A 52 -6.22 -2.52 2.53
C ILE A 52 -6.91 -2.26 1.21
N ARG A 53 -8.13 -1.80 1.28
CA ARG A 53 -8.91 -1.42 0.12
C ARG A 53 -9.56 -0.08 0.35
N ASP A 54 -9.29 0.84 -0.54
CA ASP A 54 -10.06 2.04 -0.62
C ASP A 54 -11.29 1.84 -1.54
N HIS A 55 -12.02 2.81 -1.90
CA HIS A 55 -13.18 2.64 -2.80
C HIS A 55 -13.27 3.74 -3.83
N GLY A 56 -12.70 4.88 -3.57
CA GLY A 56 -12.68 5.94 -4.56
C GLY A 56 -12.66 7.33 -3.98
N ALA A 57 -12.07 8.17 -4.68
CA ALA A 57 -11.63 9.53 -4.51
C ALA A 57 -10.10 9.57 -4.54
N GLU A 58 -9.50 10.70 -4.23
CA GLU A 58 -8.04 10.83 -4.12
C GLU A 58 -7.62 10.47 -2.70
N ASP A 59 -6.91 9.37 -2.54
CA ASP A 59 -6.62 8.75 -1.25
C ASP A 59 -5.12 8.64 -0.99
N MET A 60 -4.77 8.48 0.29
CA MET A 60 -3.40 8.24 0.71
C MET A 60 -3.35 7.00 1.58
N ILE A 61 -2.54 6.01 1.17
CA ILE A 61 -2.50 4.68 1.77
C ILE A 61 -1.08 4.32 2.16
N PHE A 62 -0.89 3.81 3.38
CA PHE A 62 0.38 3.32 3.92
C PHE A 62 0.20 1.90 4.45
N GLY A 63 0.95 0.93 3.90
CA GLY A 63 0.96 -0.46 4.37
C GLY A 63 1.66 -0.60 5.71
N LEU A 64 2.80 0.03 5.90
CA LEU A 64 3.75 0.00 7.01
C LEU A 64 4.69 -1.21 6.93
N GLU A 65 4.75 -2.07 7.98
CA GLU A 65 5.52 -3.33 7.93
C GLU A 65 4.57 -4.46 7.57
N GLY A 66 5.05 -5.49 6.87
CA GLY A 66 4.22 -6.65 6.55
C GLY A 66 4.28 -7.01 5.08
N LYS A 67 3.54 -8.04 4.73
CA LYS A 67 3.27 -8.37 3.33
C LYS A 67 1.84 -7.96 3.00
N ASP A 68 1.70 -6.76 2.50
CA ASP A 68 0.40 -6.13 2.35
C ASP A 68 -0.23 -6.36 0.96
N GLN A 69 -1.54 -6.37 0.95
CA GLN A 69 -2.33 -6.31 -0.27
C GLN A 69 -3.11 -5.00 -0.28
N ILE A 70 -2.78 -4.11 -1.21
CA ILE A 70 -3.32 -2.76 -1.25
C ILE A 70 -4.01 -2.52 -2.60
N SER A 71 -5.22 -1.95 -2.58
CA SER A 71 -5.95 -1.50 -3.76
C SER A 71 -6.50 -0.10 -3.55
N GLY A 72 -6.17 0.84 -4.46
CA GLY A 72 -6.69 2.20 -4.49
C GLY A 72 -8.11 2.29 -5.06
N ASP A 73 -8.49 1.34 -5.90
CA ASP A 73 -9.78 1.26 -6.62
C ASP A 73 -9.95 2.43 -7.62
N ARG A 74 -10.63 3.49 -7.30
CA ARG A 74 -10.85 4.64 -8.21
C ARG A 74 -10.39 5.93 -7.56
N GLY A 75 -9.64 6.71 -8.25
CA GLY A 75 -9.13 7.98 -7.75
C GLY A 75 -7.74 8.23 -8.27
N ASN A 76 -7.14 9.34 -7.90
CA ASN A 76 -5.72 9.56 -8.14
C ASN A 76 -5.01 9.36 -6.80
N ASP A 77 -4.53 8.16 -6.58
CA ASP A 77 -4.13 7.70 -5.27
C ASP A 77 -2.61 7.81 -5.05
N ALA A 78 -2.22 8.05 -3.80
CA ALA A 78 -0.84 7.93 -3.36
C ALA A 78 -0.71 6.73 -2.43
N ILE A 79 0.01 5.69 -2.90
CA ILE A 79 0.07 4.39 -2.23
C ILE A 79 1.52 4.05 -1.88
N HIS A 80 1.78 3.73 -0.62
CA HIS A 80 3.05 3.26 -0.10
C HIS A 80 2.89 1.86 0.49
N GLY A 81 3.70 0.89 0.00
CA GLY A 81 3.82 -0.45 0.59
C GLY A 81 4.59 -0.39 1.89
N ASP A 82 5.64 0.42 1.92
CA ASP A 82 6.61 0.62 3.00
C ASP A 82 7.54 -0.59 3.18
N VAL A 83 7.51 -1.35 4.26
CA VAL A 83 8.47 -2.44 4.50
C VAL A 83 7.83 -3.80 4.34
N GLY A 84 8.21 -4.54 3.30
CA GLY A 84 7.68 -5.89 3.06
C GLY A 84 7.71 -6.29 1.59
N ASN A 85 7.11 -7.43 1.29
CA ASN A 85 6.96 -7.86 -0.10
C ASN A 85 5.50 -7.65 -0.50
N ASP A 86 5.18 -6.46 -0.96
CA ASP A 86 3.83 -5.98 -1.12
C ASP A 86 3.21 -6.28 -2.48
N THR A 87 1.89 -6.28 -2.51
CA THR A 87 1.13 -6.36 -3.75
C THR A 87 0.19 -5.16 -3.82
N ILE A 88 0.51 -4.22 -4.70
CA ILE A 88 -0.15 -2.93 -4.79
C ILE A 88 -0.81 -2.75 -6.15
N ARG A 89 -2.02 -2.22 -6.15
CA ARG A 89 -2.79 -1.86 -7.33
C ARG A 89 -3.35 -0.45 -7.18
N GLY A 90 -3.10 0.40 -8.17
CA GLY A 90 -3.78 1.69 -8.30
C GLY A 90 -5.22 1.51 -8.74
N ASP A 91 -5.42 0.67 -9.74
CA ASP A 91 -6.67 0.33 -10.44
C ASP A 91 -7.14 1.44 -11.39
N GLY A 92 -7.70 2.55 -10.99
CA GLY A 92 -8.17 3.52 -11.97
C GLY A 92 -8.09 4.98 -11.58
N GLY A 93 -7.31 5.73 -12.32
CA GLY A 93 -6.92 7.12 -12.12
C GLY A 93 -5.43 7.31 -12.36
N TYR A 94 -4.92 8.47 -12.02
CA TYR A 94 -3.49 8.80 -12.14
C TYR A 94 -2.81 8.52 -10.81
N ASP A 95 -2.27 7.32 -10.66
CA ASP A 95 -1.78 6.84 -9.38
C ASP A 95 -0.27 7.06 -9.20
N SER A 96 0.14 7.28 -7.96
CA SER A 96 1.53 7.32 -7.54
C SER A 96 1.80 6.18 -6.57
N ILE A 97 2.48 5.14 -7.03
CA ILE A 97 2.69 3.89 -6.31
C ILE A 97 4.16 3.73 -5.94
N PHE A 98 4.42 3.48 -4.66
CA PHE A 98 5.73 3.25 -4.09
C PHE A 98 5.75 1.89 -3.37
N GLY A 99 6.58 0.95 -3.84
CA GLY A 99 6.84 -0.32 -3.15
C GLY A 99 7.62 -0.07 -1.86
N ASN A 100 8.71 0.67 -1.95
CA ASN A 100 9.72 1.01 -0.94
C ASN A 100 10.66 -0.17 -0.64
N ASP A 101 10.65 -0.79 0.56
CA ASP A 101 11.61 -1.84 0.94
C ASP A 101 11.02 -3.24 0.75
N GLY A 102 11.54 -4.01 -0.19
CA GLY A 102 11.11 -5.40 -0.39
C GLY A 102 11.08 -5.82 -1.85
N ASN A 103 10.55 -7.01 -2.12
CA ASN A 103 10.33 -7.47 -3.49
C ASN A 103 8.85 -7.31 -3.82
N ASP A 104 8.50 -6.22 -4.46
CA ASP A 104 7.14 -5.78 -4.63
C ASP A 104 6.51 -6.16 -5.96
N THR A 105 5.21 -6.18 -5.99
CA THR A 105 4.42 -6.33 -7.21
C THR A 105 3.48 -5.15 -7.34
N LEU A 106 3.80 -4.26 -8.28
CA LEU A 106 3.12 -3.00 -8.50
C LEU A 106 2.32 -3.05 -9.79
N SER A 107 1.06 -2.65 -9.73
CA SER A 107 0.19 -2.53 -10.90
C SER A 107 -0.45 -1.14 -10.93
N GLY A 108 -0.18 -0.37 -11.98
CA GLY A 108 -0.83 0.93 -12.20
C GLY A 108 -2.33 0.76 -12.43
N GLY A 109 -2.71 0.32 -13.61
CA GLY A 109 -4.10 0.02 -13.89
C GLY A 109 -4.63 0.72 -15.13
N PHE A 110 -5.59 1.60 -15.01
CA PHE A 110 -6.08 2.48 -16.06
C PHE A 110 -5.52 3.88 -15.87
N ASP A 111 -5.44 4.64 -16.98
CA ASP A 111 -4.88 5.98 -17.06
C ASP A 111 -3.34 5.98 -16.88
N ASN A 112 -2.71 7.11 -16.61
CA ASN A 112 -1.25 7.20 -16.61
C ASN A 112 -0.71 7.21 -15.19
N ASP A 113 0.05 6.20 -14.86
CA ASP A 113 0.54 5.95 -13.52
C ASP A 113 2.04 6.19 -13.38
N THR A 114 2.46 6.40 -12.14
CA THR A 114 3.88 6.49 -11.78
C THR A 114 4.18 5.41 -10.75
N LEU A 115 5.08 4.48 -11.08
CA LEU A 115 5.46 3.36 -10.25
C LEU A 115 6.94 3.48 -9.87
N THR A 116 7.23 3.33 -8.60
CA THR A 116 8.57 3.29 -8.00
C THR A 116 8.69 2.02 -7.17
N GLY A 117 9.60 1.12 -7.52
CA GLY A 117 9.81 -0.13 -6.78
C GLY A 117 10.47 0.13 -5.45
N GLY A 118 11.65 0.75 -5.48
CA GLY A 118 12.45 1.01 -4.30
C GLY A 118 13.61 0.03 -4.18
N SER A 119 13.82 -0.53 -3.00
CA SER A 119 14.90 -1.48 -2.79
C SER A 119 14.40 -2.93 -2.85
N GLY A 120 15.00 -3.72 -3.73
CA GLY A 120 14.66 -5.13 -3.90
C GLY A 120 14.56 -5.55 -5.36
N ILE A 121 13.82 -6.60 -5.61
CA ILE A 121 13.56 -7.10 -6.97
C ILE A 121 12.07 -6.96 -7.24
N ASP A 122 11.72 -5.96 -8.03
CA ASP A 122 10.34 -5.55 -8.20
C ASP A 122 9.72 -6.00 -9.53
N ASN A 123 8.42 -6.16 -9.51
CA ASN A 123 7.63 -6.51 -10.68
C ASN A 123 6.64 -5.39 -10.98
N PHE A 124 6.76 -4.83 -12.17
CA PHE A 124 5.93 -3.73 -12.63
C PHE A 124 4.94 -4.18 -13.70
N ASN A 125 3.68 -3.85 -13.53
CA ASN A 125 2.65 -3.95 -14.54
C ASN A 125 1.96 -2.59 -14.69
N CYS A 126 2.30 -1.86 -15.72
CA CYS A 126 1.76 -0.52 -15.92
C CYS A 126 0.29 -0.49 -16.36
N GLY A 127 -0.22 -1.58 -16.88
CA GLY A 127 -1.65 -1.65 -17.17
C GLY A 127 -2.04 -1.08 -18.54
N ARG A 128 -3.00 -0.18 -18.59
CA ARG A 128 -3.65 0.33 -19.80
C ARG A 128 -3.48 1.83 -20.04
N GLY A 129 -2.63 2.50 -19.34
CA GLY A 129 -2.23 3.87 -19.62
C GLY A 129 -1.49 4.01 -20.95
N SER A 130 -1.32 5.20 -21.41
CA SER A 130 -0.52 5.48 -22.61
C SER A 130 0.86 6.03 -22.31
N ASN A 131 1.07 6.53 -21.10
CA ASN A 131 2.31 7.16 -20.63
C ASN A 131 2.55 6.81 -19.17
N ASP A 132 2.59 5.51 -18.86
CA ASP A 132 2.92 5.04 -17.53
C ASP A 132 4.43 5.11 -17.33
N THR A 133 4.85 5.54 -16.16
CA THR A 133 6.27 5.74 -15.84
C THR A 133 6.72 4.80 -14.74
N VAL A 134 7.85 4.11 -14.96
CA VAL A 134 8.60 3.42 -13.91
C VAL A 134 9.87 4.20 -13.64
N THR A 135 10.04 4.71 -12.43
CA THR A 135 11.08 5.70 -12.12
C THR A 135 12.45 5.10 -11.77
N ASP A 136 12.50 3.84 -11.31
CA ASP A 136 13.70 3.20 -10.78
C ASP A 136 13.96 1.78 -11.31
N TYR A 137 13.40 1.44 -12.46
CA TYR A 137 13.56 0.11 -13.06
C TYR A 137 15.03 -0.30 -13.28
N ASN A 138 15.42 -1.42 -12.69
CA ASN A 138 16.79 -1.94 -12.74
C ASN A 138 16.86 -3.37 -13.32
N GLN A 139 17.23 -3.49 -14.60
CA GLN A 139 17.41 -4.78 -15.26
C GLN A 139 18.51 -5.66 -14.63
N VAL A 140 19.46 -5.05 -13.96
CA VAL A 140 20.60 -5.79 -13.36
C VAL A 140 20.15 -6.58 -12.13
N GLU A 141 19.13 -6.11 -11.44
CA GLU A 141 18.54 -6.76 -10.27
C GLU A 141 17.43 -7.77 -10.60
N ASN A 142 17.21 -8.06 -11.88
CA ASN A 142 16.18 -8.96 -12.41
C ASN A 142 14.75 -8.50 -12.18
N GLU A 143 14.53 -7.22 -12.08
CA GLU A 143 13.18 -6.65 -12.08
C GLU A 143 12.44 -6.97 -13.40
N THR A 144 11.14 -7.10 -13.31
CA THR A 144 10.28 -7.38 -14.46
C THR A 144 9.32 -6.24 -14.75
N LYS A 145 9.08 -6.00 -16.03
CA LYS A 145 8.21 -4.95 -16.49
C LYS A 145 7.25 -5.48 -17.56
N LEU A 146 5.97 -5.33 -17.32
CA LEU A 146 4.89 -5.74 -18.22
C LEU A 146 4.03 -4.54 -18.64
N GLY A 147 3.44 -4.61 -19.82
CA GLY A 147 2.62 -3.52 -20.34
C GLY A 147 3.44 -2.47 -21.09
N ASN A 148 2.89 -1.26 -21.20
CA ASN A 148 3.48 -0.13 -21.90
C ASN A 148 4.20 0.85 -20.99
N CYS A 149 4.90 0.33 -20.01
CA CYS A 149 5.72 1.14 -19.11
C CYS A 149 6.83 1.91 -19.85
N GLU A 150 7.00 3.15 -19.51
CA GLU A 150 8.11 3.98 -19.95
C GLU A 150 9.09 4.22 -18.80
N ASN A 151 10.37 4.33 -19.12
CA ASN A 151 11.43 4.65 -18.16
C ASN A 151 11.94 6.05 -18.44
N PHE A 152 12.28 6.78 -17.42
CA PHE A 152 12.99 8.05 -17.49
C PHE A 152 14.25 8.02 -16.65
#